data_a3194e2e0eb12b4a8fce9e65ac41a24b
#
_entry.id   a3194e2e0eb12b4a8fce9e65ac41a24b
#
_cell.length_a   1.000
_cell.length_b   1.000
_cell.length_c   1.000
_cell.angle_alpha   90.00
_cell.angle_beta   90.00
_cell.angle_gamma   90.00
#
_symmetry.space_group_name_H-M   'P 1'
#
loop_
_entity.id
_entity.type
_entity.pdbx_description
1 polymer ?
#
loop_
_entity_poly.entity_id
_entity_poly.type
_entity_poly.pdbx_seq_one_letter_code
_entity_poly.pdbx_strand_id
1 'polypeptide(L)'
;MAAIIGTDEVTALSRHLVMPVITDQVYGTNALWFRWNRANKRQYQGGTHIEAPFIYDTLSTGGAYQGYDVLSTAQNETVKNGSWDWKQHYVPVSFDARTIVRMNTPLAAANEVTLKWEQARMSMASNLGTGLWSAGTNVKDLDGIQTMIDDGGVSASYASLTRSANTYLNSNDDSASTTLTWTALMNMRSNTNKGGHFPSIIVSRKEQYNRFLGLGVANQQFPVGPSGHDEQLYSAGFWNACFEGIPWIVDDKCPDGPDTSNSSIFFIDEDPIDIVITGDRDFYMRDFMVPTDQDAMV
;
A
#
# COMPACT_ATOMS: atom_id res chain seq x y z
N MET A 1 -27.58 24.56 32.36
CA MET A 1 -27.56 24.88 30.93
C MET A 1 -27.28 23.57 30.23
N ALA A 2 -28.21 23.09 29.40
CA ALA A 2 -28.01 21.87 28.64
C ALA A 2 -26.85 22.07 27.67
N ALA A 3 -26.02 21.04 27.45
CA ALA A 3 -24.98 21.07 26.44
C ALA A 3 -25.63 21.44 25.10
N ILE A 4 -25.08 22.42 24.41
CA ILE A 4 -25.64 22.97 23.17
C ILE A 4 -25.58 21.95 22.04
N ILE A 5 -24.71 20.93 22.16
CA ILE A 5 -24.58 19.85 21.18
C ILE A 5 -24.49 18.51 21.91
N GLY A 6 -25.42 17.61 21.58
CA GLY A 6 -25.43 16.24 22.06
C GLY A 6 -24.55 15.30 21.22
N THR A 7 -24.27 14.09 21.74
CA THR A 7 -23.53 13.05 21.00
C THR A 7 -24.17 12.71 19.65
N ASP A 8 -25.50 12.69 19.61
CA ASP A 8 -26.27 12.35 18.41
C ASP A 8 -26.11 13.41 17.30
N GLU A 9 -26.07 14.68 17.67
CA GLU A 9 -25.88 15.78 16.71
C GLU A 9 -24.45 15.77 16.12
N VAL A 10 -23.44 15.52 16.94
CA VAL A 10 -22.05 15.40 16.49
C VAL A 10 -21.89 14.19 15.59
N THR A 11 -22.51 13.06 15.95
CA THR A 11 -22.50 11.84 15.14
C THR A 11 -23.18 12.07 13.77
N ALA A 12 -24.36 12.70 13.76
CA ALA A 12 -25.07 12.98 12.52
C ALA A 12 -24.28 13.94 11.60
N LEU A 13 -23.72 15.02 12.16
CA LEU A 13 -22.88 15.95 11.42
C LEU A 13 -21.65 15.28 10.81
N SER A 14 -20.97 14.45 11.60
CA SER A 14 -19.77 13.74 11.17
C SER A 14 -20.07 12.75 10.04
N ARG A 15 -21.14 11.96 10.16
CA ARG A 15 -21.51 10.97 9.14
C ARG A 15 -21.92 11.59 7.82
N HIS A 16 -22.71 12.67 7.87
CA HIS A 16 -23.32 13.20 6.65
C HIS A 16 -22.42 14.17 5.88
N LEU A 17 -21.66 15.01 6.58
CA LEU A 17 -20.88 16.08 5.95
C LEU A 17 -19.40 15.76 5.83
N VAL A 18 -18.83 15.06 6.80
CA VAL A 18 -17.37 14.99 6.93
C VAL A 18 -16.81 13.68 6.38
N MET A 19 -17.46 12.54 6.66
CA MET A 19 -16.92 11.23 6.28
C MET A 19 -16.67 11.02 4.78
N PRO A 20 -17.57 11.39 3.87
CA PRO A 20 -17.33 11.18 2.43
C PRO A 20 -16.10 11.96 1.93
N VAL A 21 -15.93 13.19 2.42
CA VAL A 21 -14.80 14.06 2.06
C VAL A 21 -13.49 13.52 2.61
N ILE A 22 -13.49 12.98 3.83
CA ILE A 22 -12.30 12.40 4.47
C ILE A 22 -11.82 11.18 3.71
N THR A 23 -12.72 10.27 3.33
CA THR A 23 -12.35 9.06 2.61
C THR A 23 -11.60 9.36 1.31
N ASP A 24 -12.11 10.28 0.51
CA ASP A 24 -11.47 10.69 -0.73
C ASP A 24 -10.09 11.33 -0.49
N GLN A 25 -9.98 12.21 0.52
CA GLN A 25 -8.74 12.90 0.84
C GLN A 25 -7.66 12.00 1.46
N VAL A 26 -8.02 10.97 2.23
CA VAL A 26 -7.05 10.03 2.80
C VAL A 26 -6.34 9.26 1.70
N TYR A 27 -7.08 8.70 0.76
CA TYR A 27 -6.50 7.99 -0.37
C TYR A 27 -5.73 8.92 -1.31
N GLY A 28 -6.20 10.15 -1.50
CA GLY A 28 -5.56 11.13 -2.38
C GLY A 28 -4.20 11.67 -1.91
N THR A 29 -3.84 11.46 -0.65
CA THR A 29 -2.57 11.98 -0.10
C THR A 29 -1.36 11.11 -0.44
N ASN A 30 -1.55 9.80 -0.56
CA ASN A 30 -0.48 8.85 -0.89
C ASN A 30 -0.61 8.40 -2.35
N ALA A 31 0.42 8.60 -3.15
CA ALA A 31 0.40 8.32 -4.60
C ALA A 31 0.03 6.85 -4.91
N LEU A 32 0.60 5.90 -4.18
CA LEU A 32 0.31 4.48 -4.35
C LEU A 32 -1.12 4.12 -3.91
N TRP A 33 -1.57 4.60 -2.76
CA TRP A 33 -2.95 4.40 -2.32
C TRP A 33 -3.96 4.97 -3.31
N PHE A 34 -3.68 6.17 -3.86
CA PHE A 34 -4.52 6.79 -4.87
C PHE A 34 -4.65 5.92 -6.11
N ARG A 35 -3.53 5.40 -6.60
CA ARG A 35 -3.49 4.56 -7.80
C ARG A 35 -4.18 3.21 -7.56
N TRP A 36 -3.82 2.50 -6.50
CA TRP A 36 -4.34 1.16 -6.23
C TRP A 36 -5.80 1.15 -5.76
N ASN A 37 -6.26 2.19 -5.08
CA ASN A 37 -7.68 2.31 -4.73
C ASN A 37 -8.59 2.36 -5.97
N ARG A 38 -8.08 2.86 -7.09
CA ARG A 38 -8.82 2.91 -8.36
C ARG A 38 -8.74 1.63 -9.17
N ALA A 39 -7.56 1.04 -9.27
CA ALA A 39 -7.29 -0.07 -10.20
C ALA A 39 -7.42 -1.44 -9.53
N ASN A 40 -6.97 -1.57 -8.28
CA ASN A 40 -6.66 -2.87 -7.66
C ASN A 40 -7.46 -3.10 -6.37
N LYS A 41 -8.61 -2.47 -6.21
CA LYS A 41 -9.46 -2.64 -5.02
C LYS A 41 -10.45 -3.77 -5.22
N ARG A 42 -10.37 -4.79 -4.37
CA ARG A 42 -11.35 -5.88 -4.30
C ARG A 42 -12.12 -5.86 -3.00
N GLN A 43 -13.43 -6.04 -3.10
CA GLN A 43 -14.28 -6.24 -1.94
C GLN A 43 -14.46 -7.74 -1.67
N TYR A 44 -14.19 -8.14 -0.44
CA TYR A 44 -14.37 -9.51 0.02
C TYR A 44 -15.39 -9.56 1.14
N GLN A 45 -16.32 -10.47 1.07
CA GLN A 45 -17.37 -10.61 2.09
C GLN A 45 -17.16 -11.88 2.89
N GLY A 46 -16.79 -11.71 4.16
CA GLY A 46 -16.67 -12.80 5.11
C GLY A 46 -15.37 -13.59 5.05
N GLY A 47 -15.30 -14.64 5.85
CA GLY A 47 -14.11 -15.48 5.99
C GLY A 47 -13.21 -15.06 7.14
N THR A 48 -12.60 -16.05 7.81
CA THR A 48 -11.61 -15.84 8.88
C THR A 48 -10.26 -15.37 8.33
N HIS A 49 -9.91 -15.85 7.15
CA HIS A 49 -8.67 -15.53 6.43
C HIS A 49 -8.99 -15.25 4.96
N ILE A 50 -8.11 -14.53 4.30
CA ILE A 50 -8.12 -14.36 2.86
C ILE A 50 -7.22 -15.42 2.30
N GLU A 51 -7.70 -16.24 1.37
CA GLU A 51 -6.92 -17.31 0.76
C GLU A 51 -6.80 -17.10 -0.75
N ALA A 52 -5.59 -17.33 -1.28
CA ALA A 52 -5.35 -17.36 -2.72
C ALA A 52 -4.35 -18.45 -3.09
N PRO A 53 -4.60 -19.20 -4.18
CA PRO A 53 -3.70 -20.22 -4.66
C PRO A 53 -2.52 -19.60 -5.40
N PHE A 54 -1.29 -20.05 -5.09
CA PHE A 54 -0.08 -19.77 -5.84
C PHE A 54 0.29 -20.97 -6.72
N ILE A 55 0.34 -20.75 -8.03
CA ILE A 55 0.91 -21.70 -8.98
C ILE A 55 2.40 -21.41 -9.06
N TYR A 56 3.23 -22.33 -8.55
CA TYR A 56 4.67 -22.12 -8.42
C TYR A 56 5.50 -22.96 -9.38
N ASP A 57 4.90 -23.98 -9.99
CA ASP A 57 5.61 -24.85 -10.91
C ASP A 57 4.68 -25.31 -12.05
N THR A 58 5.27 -25.84 -13.10
CA THR A 58 4.58 -26.43 -14.23
C THR A 58 4.60 -27.94 -14.14
N LEU A 59 3.67 -28.62 -14.83
CA LEU A 59 3.66 -30.07 -14.90
C LEU A 59 4.91 -30.59 -15.63
N SER A 60 5.88 -31.10 -14.90
CA SER A 60 7.15 -31.56 -15.45
C SER A 60 7.07 -32.94 -16.13
N THR A 61 5.93 -33.63 -16.01
CA THR A 61 5.71 -34.96 -16.56
C THR A 61 5.29 -35.00 -18.03
N GLY A 62 5.08 -33.80 -18.63
CA GLY A 62 4.72 -33.66 -20.05
C GLY A 62 5.97 -33.69 -20.96
N GLY A 63 5.88 -34.35 -22.08
CA GLY A 63 6.97 -34.40 -23.08
C GLY A 63 6.52 -34.96 -24.44
N ALA A 64 7.41 -34.89 -25.42
CA ALA A 64 7.20 -35.57 -26.70
C ALA A 64 7.28 -37.08 -26.50
N TYR A 65 6.43 -37.86 -27.19
CA TYR A 65 6.42 -39.27 -27.13
C TYR A 65 6.38 -39.88 -28.54
N GLN A 66 6.85 -41.12 -28.67
CA GLN A 66 6.81 -41.85 -29.92
C GLN A 66 6.19 -43.25 -29.71
N GLY A 67 5.15 -43.54 -30.46
CA GLY A 67 4.51 -44.84 -30.61
C GLY A 67 4.21 -45.63 -29.34
N TYR A 68 5.16 -46.45 -28.92
CA TYR A 68 5.01 -47.37 -27.77
C TYR A 68 5.59 -46.85 -26.45
N ASP A 69 5.92 -45.58 -26.35
CA ASP A 69 6.47 -45.01 -25.11
C ASP A 69 5.46 -45.06 -23.97
N VAL A 70 5.93 -45.39 -22.76
CA VAL A 70 5.12 -45.36 -21.56
C VAL A 70 5.06 -43.93 -21.06
N LEU A 71 3.85 -43.33 -21.10
CA LEU A 71 3.62 -41.96 -20.62
C LEU A 71 3.63 -41.94 -19.10
N SER A 72 4.41 -41.03 -18.52
CA SER A 72 4.41 -40.83 -17.08
C SER A 72 3.11 -40.12 -16.64
N THR A 73 2.43 -40.72 -15.65
CA THR A 73 1.22 -40.19 -15.02
C THR A 73 1.48 -39.72 -13.58
N ALA A 74 2.76 -39.51 -13.22
CA ALA A 74 3.11 -39.07 -11.88
C ALA A 74 2.49 -37.68 -11.60
N GLN A 75 1.86 -37.55 -10.44
CA GLN A 75 1.29 -36.29 -9.99
C GLN A 75 2.38 -35.46 -9.35
N ASN A 76 2.53 -34.19 -9.81
CA ASN A 76 3.38 -33.21 -9.19
C ASN A 76 2.52 -32.19 -8.47
N GLU A 77 2.93 -31.78 -7.27
CA GLU A 77 2.33 -30.67 -6.57
C GLU A 77 2.83 -29.36 -7.20
N THR A 78 1.93 -28.60 -7.79
CA THR A 78 2.24 -27.38 -8.52
C THR A 78 1.56 -26.13 -7.95
N VAL A 79 0.68 -26.31 -6.95
CA VAL A 79 -0.14 -25.24 -6.37
C VAL A 79 -0.03 -25.28 -4.85
N LYS A 80 0.22 -24.14 -4.24
CA LYS A 80 0.12 -23.95 -2.79
C LYS A 80 -0.86 -22.85 -2.47
N ASN A 81 -1.56 -22.97 -1.34
CA ASN A 81 -2.50 -21.98 -0.87
C ASN A 81 -1.82 -21.02 0.10
N GLY A 82 -1.85 -19.75 -0.20
CA GLY A 82 -1.43 -18.68 0.71
C GLY A 82 -2.60 -18.16 1.51
N SER A 83 -2.37 -17.77 2.75
CA SER A 83 -3.40 -17.21 3.63
C SER A 83 -2.91 -15.92 4.30
N TRP A 84 -3.81 -14.95 4.40
CA TRP A 84 -3.59 -13.66 5.06
C TRP A 84 -4.66 -13.40 6.09
N ASP A 85 -4.24 -12.80 7.21
CA ASP A 85 -5.14 -12.38 8.28
C ASP A 85 -5.71 -10.98 8.02
N TRP A 86 -6.95 -10.75 8.45
CA TRP A 86 -7.56 -9.44 8.42
C TRP A 86 -6.86 -8.48 9.39
N LYS A 87 -6.49 -7.30 8.91
CA LYS A 87 -5.86 -6.24 9.70
C LYS A 87 -6.82 -5.04 9.83
N GLN A 88 -6.69 -4.30 10.92
CA GLN A 88 -7.58 -3.17 11.22
C GLN A 88 -6.77 -1.96 11.67
N HIS A 89 -7.07 -0.80 11.12
CA HIS A 89 -6.52 0.47 11.54
C HIS A 89 -7.61 1.34 12.13
N TYR A 90 -7.29 2.10 13.17
CA TYR A 90 -8.22 3.06 13.76
C TYR A 90 -7.52 4.35 14.14
N VAL A 91 -8.26 5.44 14.17
CA VAL A 91 -7.84 6.72 14.71
C VAL A 91 -8.94 7.20 15.65
N PRO A 92 -8.63 7.44 16.94
CA PRO A 92 -9.61 7.95 17.89
C PRO A 92 -9.82 9.45 17.67
N VAL A 93 -11.07 9.87 17.74
CA VAL A 93 -11.47 11.28 17.77
C VAL A 93 -12.11 11.56 19.11
N SER A 94 -11.46 12.35 19.98
CA SER A 94 -11.93 12.61 21.32
C SER A 94 -12.11 14.11 21.58
N PHE A 95 -13.14 14.43 22.35
CA PHE A 95 -13.45 15.77 22.83
C PHE A 95 -13.44 15.76 24.37
N ASP A 96 -12.59 16.59 24.96
CA ASP A 96 -12.55 16.81 26.39
C ASP A 96 -13.81 17.58 26.85
N ALA A 97 -14.33 17.28 28.02
CA ALA A 97 -15.50 17.96 28.62
C ALA A 97 -15.32 19.49 28.70
N ARG A 98 -14.10 19.95 28.98
CA ARG A 98 -13.79 21.39 28.98
C ARG A 98 -13.94 22.03 27.62
N THR A 99 -13.57 21.30 26.56
CA THR A 99 -13.73 21.76 25.18
C THR A 99 -15.21 21.83 24.83
N ILE A 100 -16.00 20.84 25.22
CA ILE A 100 -17.47 20.84 25.02
C ILE A 100 -18.12 22.05 25.70
N VAL A 101 -17.72 22.39 26.93
CA VAL A 101 -18.23 23.58 27.65
C VAL A 101 -17.81 24.89 26.97
N ARG A 102 -16.64 24.95 26.36
CA ARG A 102 -16.15 26.13 25.63
C ARG A 102 -16.81 26.30 24.27
N MET A 103 -17.37 25.25 23.68
CA MET A 103 -18.18 25.29 22.45
C MET A 103 -19.54 25.97 22.70
N ASN A 104 -19.51 27.23 23.14
CA ASN A 104 -20.69 27.96 23.61
C ASN A 104 -21.58 28.47 22.46
N THR A 105 -21.17 28.30 21.22
CA THR A 105 -21.94 28.66 20.03
C THR A 105 -21.91 27.53 19.00
N PRO A 106 -22.98 27.31 18.22
CA PRO A 106 -23.02 26.28 17.20
C PRO A 106 -21.87 26.38 16.18
N LEU A 107 -21.44 27.62 15.88
CA LEU A 107 -20.33 27.86 14.96
C LEU A 107 -18.97 27.43 15.54
N ALA A 108 -18.72 27.73 16.81
CA ALA A 108 -17.48 27.31 17.49
C ALA A 108 -17.40 25.77 17.60
N ALA A 109 -18.53 25.13 17.87
CA ALA A 109 -18.62 23.68 17.92
C ALA A 109 -18.38 23.04 16.55
N ALA A 110 -18.99 23.57 15.49
CA ALA A 110 -18.77 23.07 14.12
C ALA A 110 -17.31 23.21 13.69
N ASN A 111 -16.65 24.33 14.01
CA ASN A 111 -15.24 24.53 13.69
C ASN A 111 -14.32 23.57 14.45
N GLU A 112 -14.58 23.31 15.73
CA GLU A 112 -13.78 22.38 16.54
C GLU A 112 -13.95 20.94 16.05
N VAL A 113 -15.18 20.52 15.74
CA VAL A 113 -15.45 19.20 15.15
C VAL A 113 -14.71 19.06 13.83
N THR A 114 -14.78 20.06 12.96
CA THR A 114 -14.07 20.04 11.66
C THR A 114 -12.56 19.94 11.86
N LEU A 115 -11.99 20.69 12.80
CA LEU A 115 -10.56 20.63 13.08
C LEU A 115 -10.11 19.25 13.58
N LYS A 116 -10.87 18.62 14.48
CA LYS A 116 -10.58 17.28 14.98
C LYS A 116 -10.64 16.22 13.88
N TRP A 117 -11.61 16.32 13.00
CA TRP A 117 -11.71 15.44 11.85
C TRP A 117 -10.57 15.62 10.85
N GLU A 118 -10.13 16.86 10.64
CA GLU A 118 -8.96 17.13 9.80
C GLU A 118 -7.69 16.51 10.40
N GLN A 119 -7.49 16.60 11.71
CA GLN A 119 -6.39 15.91 12.40
C GLN A 119 -6.48 14.39 12.27
N ALA A 120 -7.69 13.83 12.44
CA ALA A 120 -7.92 12.39 12.28
C ALA A 120 -7.62 11.92 10.85
N ARG A 121 -8.04 12.70 9.85
CA ARG A 121 -7.74 12.45 8.44
C ARG A 121 -6.23 12.39 8.18
N MET A 122 -5.49 13.40 8.63
CA MET A 122 -4.04 13.47 8.46
C MET A 122 -3.35 12.29 9.15
N SER A 123 -3.80 11.92 10.36
CA SER A 123 -3.27 10.77 11.10
C SER A 123 -3.57 9.46 10.38
N MET A 124 -4.79 9.26 9.88
CA MET A 124 -5.16 8.06 9.13
C MET A 124 -4.35 7.93 7.83
N ALA A 125 -4.20 9.02 7.07
CA ALA A 125 -3.39 9.04 5.85
C ALA A 125 -1.93 8.67 6.14
N SER A 126 -1.36 9.20 7.22
CA SER A 126 0.00 8.85 7.64
C SER A 126 0.12 7.39 8.08
N ASN A 127 -0.85 6.88 8.84
CA ASN A 127 -0.85 5.49 9.32
C ASN A 127 -1.01 4.50 8.16
N LEU A 128 -1.91 4.75 7.23
CA LEU A 128 -2.08 3.92 6.04
C LEU A 128 -0.87 3.97 5.11
N GLY A 129 -0.27 5.15 4.93
CA GLY A 129 0.97 5.26 4.16
C GLY A 129 2.12 4.48 4.78
N THR A 130 2.27 4.53 6.10
CA THR A 130 3.26 3.71 6.82
C THR A 130 2.92 2.23 6.77
N GLY A 131 1.64 1.87 6.92
CA GLY A 131 1.18 0.48 6.82
C GLY A 131 1.43 -0.14 5.46
N LEU A 132 1.29 0.63 4.37
CA LEU A 132 1.58 0.17 3.01
C LEU A 132 3.05 -0.27 2.84
N TRP A 133 3.97 0.38 3.54
CA TRP A 133 5.39 0.07 3.55
C TRP A 133 5.82 -0.77 4.76
N SER A 134 4.89 -1.39 5.49
CA SER A 134 5.22 -2.20 6.66
C SER A 134 6.05 -3.42 6.27
N ALA A 135 7.02 -3.74 7.14
CA ALA A 135 7.82 -4.95 7.09
C ALA A 135 7.15 -6.16 7.79
N GLY A 136 5.91 -6.01 8.27
CA GLY A 136 5.18 -7.08 8.95
C GLY A 136 5.78 -7.51 10.30
N THR A 137 6.58 -6.65 10.93
CA THR A 137 7.23 -6.96 12.21
C THR A 137 6.25 -7.13 13.36
N ASN A 138 5.11 -6.48 13.29
CA ASN A 138 4.04 -6.63 14.26
C ASN A 138 2.87 -7.38 13.61
N VAL A 139 2.33 -8.39 14.30
CA VAL A 139 1.20 -9.20 13.83
C VAL A 139 -0.05 -8.37 13.49
N LYS A 140 -0.18 -7.17 14.06
CA LYS A 140 -1.31 -6.26 13.82
C LYS A 140 -1.12 -5.35 12.62
N ASP A 141 0.11 -5.22 12.12
CA ASP A 141 0.41 -4.37 10.97
C ASP A 141 -0.07 -5.00 9.68
N LEU A 142 -0.28 -4.16 8.65
CA LEU A 142 -0.54 -4.65 7.30
C LEU A 142 0.68 -5.42 6.78
N ASP A 143 0.45 -6.46 6.00
CA ASP A 143 1.48 -7.10 5.21
C ASP A 143 1.79 -6.17 4.02
N GLY A 144 2.71 -5.24 4.26
CA GLY A 144 3.03 -4.17 3.32
C GLY A 144 3.96 -4.60 2.20
N ILE A 145 4.34 -3.63 1.36
CA ILE A 145 5.21 -3.86 0.19
C ILE A 145 6.54 -4.49 0.58
N GLN A 146 7.15 -4.09 1.70
CA GLN A 146 8.39 -4.70 2.16
C GLN A 146 8.25 -6.19 2.52
N THR A 147 7.06 -6.61 2.97
CA THR A 147 6.78 -8.02 3.23
C THR A 147 6.53 -8.80 1.94
N MET A 148 5.93 -8.17 0.93
CA MET A 148 5.68 -8.78 -0.37
C MET A 148 6.96 -8.90 -1.20
N ILE A 149 7.70 -7.79 -1.32
CA ILE A 149 8.91 -7.67 -2.15
C ILE A 149 10.13 -7.83 -1.26
N ASP A 150 10.50 -9.07 -1.01
CA ASP A 150 11.62 -9.44 -0.15
C ASP A 150 12.19 -10.79 -0.59
N ASP A 151 13.46 -11.03 -0.30
CA ASP A 151 14.16 -12.30 -0.55
C ASP A 151 14.29 -13.17 0.72
N GLY A 152 13.75 -12.72 1.84
CA GLY A 152 13.82 -13.34 3.16
C GLY A 152 14.72 -12.57 4.14
N GLY A 153 15.27 -11.44 3.73
CA GLY A 153 16.09 -10.57 4.57
C GLY A 153 15.28 -9.74 5.58
N VAL A 154 14.12 -9.28 5.17
CA VAL A 154 13.19 -8.48 6.00
C VAL A 154 12.11 -9.35 6.63
N SER A 155 11.49 -10.24 5.86
CA SER A 155 10.42 -11.11 6.33
C SER A 155 10.67 -12.57 5.97
N ALA A 156 10.81 -13.42 6.97
CA ALA A 156 11.06 -14.87 6.78
C ALA A 156 9.85 -15.61 6.18
N SER A 157 8.67 -15.03 6.21
CA SER A 157 7.44 -15.67 5.69
C SER A 157 6.54 -14.64 5.00
N TYR A 158 5.79 -15.09 4.01
CA TYR A 158 4.75 -14.34 3.32
C TYR A 158 3.54 -15.24 3.07
N ALA A 159 2.34 -14.72 3.24
CA ALA A 159 1.08 -15.46 3.05
C ALA A 159 1.03 -16.78 3.88
N SER A 160 1.55 -16.78 5.10
CA SER A 160 1.70 -17.95 5.98
C SER A 160 2.65 -19.03 5.43
N LEU A 161 3.40 -18.75 4.36
CA LEU A 161 4.38 -19.65 3.76
C LEU A 161 5.81 -19.17 4.09
N THR A 162 6.67 -20.08 4.54
CA THR A 162 8.08 -19.79 4.84
C THR A 162 8.88 -19.63 3.54
N ARG A 163 9.58 -18.53 3.36
CA ARG A 163 10.36 -18.22 2.14
C ARG A 163 11.51 -19.18 1.89
N SER A 164 12.21 -19.64 2.94
CA SER A 164 13.30 -20.60 2.80
C SER A 164 12.85 -21.94 2.21
N ALA A 165 11.61 -22.35 2.45
CA ALA A 165 11.04 -23.57 1.86
C ALA A 165 10.33 -23.29 0.53
N ASN A 166 9.98 -22.04 0.24
CA ASN A 166 9.21 -21.61 -0.92
C ASN A 166 9.92 -20.46 -1.64
N THR A 167 11.10 -20.75 -2.20
CA THR A 167 11.99 -19.76 -2.82
C THR A 167 11.38 -19.04 -4.03
N TYR A 168 10.30 -19.55 -4.59
CA TYR A 168 9.53 -18.89 -5.65
C TYR A 168 8.81 -17.61 -5.17
N LEU A 169 8.66 -17.42 -3.84
CA LEU A 169 8.14 -16.19 -3.24
C LEU A 169 9.21 -15.11 -3.08
N ASN A 170 10.47 -15.42 -3.33
CA ASN A 170 11.55 -14.45 -3.17
C ASN A 170 11.58 -13.49 -4.36
N SER A 171 11.67 -12.22 -4.06
CA SER A 171 11.87 -11.17 -5.05
C SER A 171 13.32 -11.07 -5.51
N ASN A 172 13.57 -10.38 -6.61
CA ASN A 172 14.93 -10.06 -7.00
C ASN A 172 15.40 -8.84 -6.19
N ASP A 173 16.44 -9.03 -5.42
CA ASP A 173 17.11 -7.97 -4.67
C ASP A 173 18.50 -7.71 -5.25
N ASP A 174 18.90 -6.44 -5.37
CA ASP A 174 20.24 -5.99 -5.71
C ASP A 174 20.81 -5.18 -4.55
N SER A 175 21.10 -5.86 -3.45
CA SER A 175 21.70 -5.27 -2.24
C SER A 175 23.17 -4.92 -2.42
N ALA A 176 23.82 -5.40 -3.49
CA ALA A 176 25.23 -5.14 -3.78
C ALA A 176 25.49 -3.78 -4.44
N SER A 177 24.46 -3.13 -4.95
CA SER A 177 24.60 -1.83 -5.64
C SER A 177 24.71 -0.68 -4.65
N THR A 178 25.93 -0.14 -4.50
CA THR A 178 26.21 0.99 -3.60
C THR A 178 25.93 2.35 -4.24
N THR A 179 25.86 2.42 -5.57
CA THR A 179 25.66 3.67 -6.32
C THR A 179 24.63 3.44 -7.42
N LEU A 180 23.63 4.33 -7.50
CA LEU A 180 22.65 4.30 -8.57
C LEU A 180 23.32 4.61 -9.91
N THR A 181 23.25 3.66 -10.84
CA THR A 181 23.72 3.79 -12.21
C THR A 181 22.63 3.42 -13.19
N TRP A 182 22.71 3.93 -14.43
CA TRP A 182 21.79 3.55 -15.49
C TRP A 182 21.79 2.05 -15.77
N THR A 183 22.97 1.43 -15.72
CA THR A 183 23.16 -0.02 -15.91
C THR A 183 22.46 -0.83 -14.82
N ALA A 184 22.54 -0.39 -13.56
CA ALA A 184 21.86 -1.06 -12.45
C ALA A 184 20.33 -1.03 -12.64
N LEU A 185 19.76 0.10 -13.05
CA LEU A 185 18.32 0.21 -13.35
C LEU A 185 17.90 -0.71 -14.50
N MET A 186 18.68 -0.78 -15.59
CA MET A 186 18.40 -1.68 -16.70
C MET A 186 18.51 -3.15 -16.30
N ASN A 187 19.50 -3.52 -15.51
CA ASN A 187 19.66 -4.88 -15.02
C ASN A 187 18.48 -5.28 -14.12
N MET A 188 18.07 -4.40 -13.19
CA MET A 188 16.92 -4.68 -12.34
C MET A 188 15.65 -4.87 -13.17
N ARG A 189 15.39 -3.99 -14.13
CA ARG A 189 14.24 -4.15 -15.04
C ARG A 189 14.29 -5.47 -15.81
N SER A 190 15.46 -5.88 -16.27
CA SER A 190 15.63 -7.15 -16.99
C SER A 190 15.41 -8.35 -16.07
N ASN A 191 15.89 -8.29 -14.82
CA ASN A 191 15.74 -9.35 -13.84
C ASN A 191 14.28 -9.51 -13.36
N THR A 192 13.52 -8.42 -13.31
CA THR A 192 12.10 -8.43 -12.92
C THR A 192 11.17 -8.87 -14.05
N ASN A 193 11.66 -8.90 -15.29
CA ASN A 193 10.88 -9.38 -16.43
C ASN A 193 10.89 -10.91 -16.47
N LYS A 194 9.81 -11.55 -16.04
CA LYS A 194 9.64 -13.01 -16.07
C LYS A 194 8.25 -13.37 -16.63
N GLY A 195 8.24 -14.28 -17.61
CA GLY A 195 7.00 -14.90 -18.07
C GLY A 195 5.99 -13.93 -18.72
N GLY A 196 6.43 -12.78 -19.21
CA GLY A 196 5.54 -11.76 -19.79
C GLY A 196 5.03 -10.73 -18.78
N HIS A 197 5.42 -10.86 -17.50
CA HIS A 197 5.17 -9.86 -16.47
C HIS A 197 6.28 -8.83 -16.44
N PHE A 198 5.90 -7.55 -16.48
CA PHE A 198 6.83 -6.43 -16.47
C PHE A 198 6.48 -5.52 -15.30
N PRO A 199 7.48 -4.87 -14.69
CA PRO A 199 7.17 -3.85 -13.70
C PRO A 199 6.36 -2.72 -14.34
N SER A 200 5.22 -2.40 -13.75
CA SER A 200 4.31 -1.36 -14.24
C SER A 200 4.58 0.00 -13.60
N ILE A 201 5.29 0.00 -12.45
CA ILE A 201 5.58 1.20 -11.68
C ILE A 201 6.93 1.10 -10.97
N ILE A 202 7.63 2.24 -10.85
CA ILE A 202 8.83 2.38 -10.03
C ILE A 202 8.51 3.34 -8.89
N VAL A 203 8.87 2.95 -7.67
CA VAL A 203 8.63 3.77 -6.48
C VAL A 203 9.90 3.96 -5.69
N SER A 204 10.16 5.18 -5.27
CA SER A 204 11.29 5.52 -4.41
C SER A 204 11.03 6.77 -3.60
N ARG A 205 11.93 7.08 -2.67
CA ARG A 205 11.99 8.39 -2.05
C ARG A 205 12.49 9.45 -3.03
N LYS A 206 12.21 10.71 -2.68
CA LYS A 206 12.60 11.89 -3.44
C LYS A 206 14.09 11.97 -3.73
N GLU A 207 14.94 11.49 -2.83
CA GLU A 207 16.39 11.50 -2.99
C GLU A 207 16.84 10.65 -4.18
N GLN A 208 16.33 9.43 -4.30
CA GLN A 208 16.65 8.54 -5.42
C GLN A 208 16.05 9.04 -6.73
N TYR A 209 14.87 9.61 -6.67
CA TYR A 209 14.26 10.27 -7.82
C TYR A 209 15.13 11.42 -8.34
N ASN A 210 15.65 12.28 -7.45
CA ASN A 210 16.55 13.36 -7.82
C ASN A 210 17.88 12.83 -8.40
N ARG A 211 18.42 11.74 -7.86
CA ARG A 211 19.62 11.06 -8.43
C ARG A 211 19.34 10.52 -9.81
N PHE A 212 18.18 9.90 -10.02
CA PHE A 212 17.76 9.44 -11.35
C PHE A 212 17.65 10.60 -12.36
N LEU A 213 17.03 11.71 -11.98
CA LEU A 213 17.00 12.90 -12.82
C LEU A 213 18.42 13.42 -13.15
N GLY A 214 19.32 13.40 -12.18
CA GLY A 214 20.73 13.77 -12.38
C GLY A 214 21.45 12.88 -13.40
N LEU A 215 21.17 11.56 -13.37
CA LEU A 215 21.70 10.64 -14.39
C LEU A 215 21.15 10.95 -15.80
N GLY A 216 19.86 11.30 -15.90
CA GLY A 216 19.21 11.69 -17.14
C GLY A 216 19.81 12.96 -17.73
N VAL A 217 20.08 13.98 -16.93
CA VAL A 217 20.74 15.23 -17.36
C VAL A 217 22.12 14.95 -17.95
N ALA A 218 22.90 14.08 -17.30
CA ALA A 218 24.24 13.73 -17.77
C ALA A 218 24.22 13.06 -19.16
N ASN A 219 23.16 12.33 -19.49
CA ASN A 219 23.03 11.60 -20.74
C ASN A 219 22.13 12.32 -21.78
N GLN A 220 21.57 13.49 -21.46
CA GLN A 220 20.60 14.24 -22.30
C GLN A 220 19.38 13.40 -22.76
N GLN A 221 19.03 12.38 -22.01
CA GLN A 221 17.95 11.46 -22.35
C GLN A 221 16.78 11.63 -21.37
N PHE A 222 16.06 12.75 -21.51
CA PHE A 222 14.74 12.83 -20.94
C PHE A 222 13.70 12.48 -22.02
N PRO A 223 13.04 11.35 -21.95
CA PRO A 223 11.81 11.18 -22.70
C PRO A 223 10.73 12.05 -22.05
N VAL A 224 10.74 13.34 -22.37
CA VAL A 224 9.65 14.26 -22.07
C VAL A 224 8.66 14.16 -23.22
N GLY A 225 7.83 13.16 -23.20
CA GLY A 225 6.75 13.00 -24.15
C GLY A 225 5.43 12.74 -23.46
N PRO A 226 4.29 13.15 -24.02
CA PRO A 226 2.98 12.91 -23.44
C PRO A 226 2.64 11.42 -23.26
N SER A 227 3.36 10.52 -23.92
CA SER A 227 3.18 9.07 -23.81
C SER A 227 3.92 8.41 -22.65
N GLY A 228 4.70 9.15 -21.86
CA GLY A 228 5.51 8.62 -20.77
C GLY A 228 5.03 9.01 -19.38
N HIS A 229 3.94 9.76 -19.27
CA HIS A 229 3.37 10.14 -17.97
C HIS A 229 2.13 9.30 -17.69
N ASP A 230 2.01 8.85 -16.45
CA ASP A 230 0.71 8.38 -15.98
C ASP A 230 -0.20 9.60 -15.84
N GLU A 231 -1.14 9.75 -16.77
CA GLU A 231 -2.06 10.88 -16.86
C GLU A 231 -2.89 11.04 -15.59
N GLN A 232 -3.21 9.93 -14.91
CA GLN A 232 -3.98 9.94 -13.68
C GLN A 232 -3.18 10.53 -12.51
N LEU A 233 -1.90 10.16 -12.39
CA LEU A 233 -1.02 10.68 -11.35
C LEU A 233 -0.61 12.13 -11.63
N TYR A 234 -0.36 12.48 -12.87
CA TYR A 234 -0.04 13.84 -13.25
C TYR A 234 -1.22 14.78 -12.99
N SER A 235 -2.44 14.39 -13.35
CA SER A 235 -3.65 15.16 -13.08
C SER A 235 -3.95 15.30 -11.57
N ALA A 236 -3.50 14.34 -10.76
CA ALA A 236 -3.58 14.40 -9.30
C ALA A 236 -2.47 15.24 -8.64
N GLY A 237 -1.53 15.78 -9.44
CA GLY A 237 -0.45 16.65 -8.96
C GLY A 237 0.78 15.92 -8.42
N PHE A 238 0.92 14.61 -8.67
CA PHE A 238 2.11 13.88 -8.28
C PHE A 238 3.24 14.03 -9.32
N TRP A 239 4.46 14.14 -8.81
CA TRP A 239 5.65 14.21 -9.66
C TRP A 239 5.96 12.82 -10.20
N ASN A 240 6.02 12.68 -11.52
CA ASN A 240 6.42 11.46 -12.17
C ASN A 240 7.38 11.75 -13.33
N ALA A 241 8.43 10.95 -13.45
CA ALA A 241 9.24 10.82 -14.64
C ALA A 241 9.09 9.37 -15.10
N CYS A 242 9.52 9.07 -16.33
CA CYS A 242 9.47 7.72 -16.85
C CYS A 242 10.87 7.16 -17.05
N PHE A 243 11.05 5.90 -16.68
CA PHE A 243 12.22 5.11 -17.03
C PHE A 243 11.77 4.02 -18.01
N GLU A 244 12.19 4.12 -19.26
CA GLU A 244 11.81 3.19 -20.35
C GLU A 244 10.31 2.91 -20.46
N GLY A 245 9.49 3.94 -20.28
CA GLY A 245 8.03 3.85 -20.35
C GLY A 245 7.34 3.47 -19.03
N ILE A 246 8.09 3.16 -17.98
CA ILE A 246 7.56 2.86 -16.66
C ILE A 246 7.53 4.14 -15.83
N PRO A 247 6.36 4.58 -15.30
CA PRO A 247 6.25 5.77 -14.47
C PRO A 247 7.01 5.59 -13.16
N TRP A 248 7.77 6.63 -12.77
CA TRP A 248 8.50 6.67 -11.51
C TRP A 248 7.82 7.61 -10.55
N ILE A 249 7.32 7.09 -9.44
CA ILE A 249 6.58 7.81 -8.42
C ILE A 249 7.44 8.04 -7.20
N VAL A 250 7.26 9.21 -6.60
CA VAL A 250 7.87 9.56 -5.31
C VAL A 250 6.88 9.28 -4.18
N ASP A 251 7.30 8.50 -3.20
CA ASP A 251 6.56 8.27 -1.98
C ASP A 251 7.46 8.56 -0.76
N ASP A 252 7.07 9.53 0.06
CA ASP A 252 7.82 9.93 1.25
C ASP A 252 7.83 8.85 2.35
N LYS A 253 6.92 7.88 2.29
CA LYS A 253 6.84 6.75 3.23
C LYS A 253 7.63 5.53 2.75
N CYS A 254 8.14 5.56 1.53
CA CYS A 254 9.03 4.52 1.03
C CYS A 254 10.20 4.34 2.01
N PRO A 255 10.54 3.11 2.41
CA PRO A 255 11.59 2.86 3.39
C PRO A 255 12.96 3.30 2.89
N ASP A 256 13.76 3.80 3.81
CA ASP A 256 15.21 3.82 3.62
C ASP A 256 15.73 2.39 3.73
N GLY A 257 16.77 2.04 3.01
CA GLY A 257 17.47 0.79 3.20
C GLY A 257 17.97 0.64 4.65
N PRO A 258 18.61 -0.48 4.99
CA PRO A 258 19.05 -0.78 6.36
C PRO A 258 19.99 0.27 6.97
N ASP A 259 20.55 1.13 6.14
CA ASP A 259 21.33 2.29 6.53
C ASP A 259 20.63 3.58 6.11
N THR A 260 20.60 4.58 6.99
CA THR A 260 20.01 5.91 6.73
C THR A 260 20.63 6.64 5.52
N SER A 261 21.72 6.11 4.99
CA SER A 261 22.43 6.60 3.78
C SER A 261 21.94 5.93 2.49
N ASN A 262 21.18 4.84 2.59
CA ASN A 262 20.77 4.00 1.45
C ASN A 262 19.26 4.01 1.34
N SER A 263 18.73 4.60 0.29
CA SER A 263 17.31 4.54 -0.02
C SER A 263 17.03 3.46 -1.06
N SER A 264 15.94 2.74 -0.90
CA SER A 264 15.53 1.66 -1.79
C SER A 264 14.74 2.19 -2.99
N ILE A 265 14.83 1.47 -4.10
CA ILE A 265 14.02 1.68 -5.32
C ILE A 265 13.27 0.38 -5.58
N PHE A 266 11.95 0.46 -5.67
CA PHE A 266 11.10 -0.69 -5.89
C PHE A 266 10.56 -0.69 -7.33
N PHE A 267 10.80 -1.77 -8.05
CA PHE A 267 10.18 -2.07 -9.33
C PHE A 267 9.01 -3.02 -9.07
N ILE A 268 7.80 -2.55 -9.28
CA ILE A 268 6.58 -3.25 -8.87
C ILE A 268 5.75 -3.58 -10.12
N ASP A 269 5.36 -4.83 -10.23
CA ASP A 269 4.27 -5.25 -11.10
C ASP A 269 2.97 -5.15 -10.31
N GLU A 270 2.04 -4.32 -10.76
CA GLU A 270 0.80 -4.05 -10.05
C GLU A 270 -0.31 -5.06 -10.37
N ASP A 271 -0.20 -5.79 -11.48
CA ASP A 271 -1.23 -6.71 -11.93
C ASP A 271 -1.61 -7.78 -10.87
N PRO A 272 -0.65 -8.41 -10.15
CA PRO A 272 -0.98 -9.40 -9.13
C PRO A 272 -1.30 -8.80 -7.75
N ILE A 273 -1.22 -7.48 -7.58
CA ILE A 273 -1.39 -6.82 -6.28
C ILE A 273 -2.81 -6.30 -6.14
N ASP A 274 -3.51 -6.76 -5.12
CA ASP A 274 -4.86 -6.31 -4.79
C ASP A 274 -4.94 -5.76 -3.36
N ILE A 275 -5.67 -4.67 -3.19
CA ILE A 275 -6.10 -4.20 -1.88
C ILE A 275 -7.44 -4.84 -1.58
N VAL A 276 -7.46 -5.75 -0.61
CA VAL A 276 -8.67 -6.44 -0.20
C VAL A 276 -9.32 -5.73 0.99
N ILE A 277 -10.57 -5.32 0.83
CA ILE A 277 -11.32 -4.58 1.84
C ILE A 277 -12.65 -5.30 2.09
N THR A 278 -13.08 -5.32 3.36
CA THR A 278 -14.43 -5.77 3.70
C THR A 278 -15.42 -4.67 3.35
N GLY A 279 -16.44 -4.96 2.53
CA GLY A 279 -17.34 -3.97 1.96
C GLY A 279 -18.03 -3.05 2.97
N ASP A 280 -18.35 -3.56 4.16
CA ASP A 280 -19.04 -2.78 5.20
C ASP A 280 -18.10 -2.04 6.17
N ARG A 281 -16.78 -2.19 6.00
CA ARG A 281 -15.75 -1.68 6.93
C ARG A 281 -14.73 -0.76 6.29
N ASP A 282 -14.98 -0.31 5.07
CA ASP A 282 -14.17 0.71 4.41
C ASP A 282 -14.51 2.07 5.02
N PHE A 283 -13.61 2.60 5.87
CA PHE A 283 -13.82 3.85 6.63
C PHE A 283 -15.13 3.87 7.44
N TYR A 284 -15.29 2.91 8.31
CA TYR A 284 -16.45 2.85 9.20
C TYR A 284 -16.25 3.75 10.42
N MET A 285 -17.21 4.62 10.68
CA MET A 285 -17.26 5.45 11.87
C MET A 285 -18.18 4.82 12.92
N ARG A 286 -17.70 4.69 14.15
CA ARG A 286 -18.54 4.37 15.32
C ARG A 286 -19.22 5.63 15.86
N ASP A 287 -20.35 5.45 16.53
CA ASP A 287 -21.03 6.53 17.24
C ASP A 287 -20.16 7.01 18.40
N PHE A 288 -20.20 8.31 18.68
CA PHE A 288 -19.54 8.86 19.83
C PHE A 288 -20.19 8.34 21.12
N MET A 289 -19.35 7.92 22.05
CA MET A 289 -19.77 7.43 23.38
C MET A 289 -19.04 8.20 24.46
N VAL A 290 -19.68 8.32 25.64
CA VAL A 290 -19.04 8.83 26.84
C VAL A 290 -18.59 7.61 27.65
N PRO A 291 -17.28 7.37 27.79
CA PRO A 291 -16.77 6.30 28.63
C PRO A 291 -17.16 6.52 30.09
N THR A 292 -17.35 5.43 30.84
CA THR A 292 -17.74 5.51 32.28
C THR A 292 -16.64 6.01 33.21
N ASP A 293 -15.39 5.94 32.73
CA ASP A 293 -14.18 6.24 33.52
C ASP A 293 -13.50 7.56 33.10
N GLN A 294 -14.04 8.24 32.07
CA GLN A 294 -13.46 9.47 31.52
C GLN A 294 -14.54 10.52 31.28
N ASP A 295 -14.26 11.76 31.64
CA ASP A 295 -15.11 12.91 31.32
C ASP A 295 -14.74 13.44 29.92
N ALA A 296 -14.99 12.62 28.91
CA ALA A 296 -14.70 12.89 27.51
C ALA A 296 -15.73 12.19 26.61
N MET A 297 -15.94 12.73 25.40
CA MET A 297 -16.69 12.09 24.32
C MET A 297 -15.67 11.48 23.35
N VAL A 298 -15.77 10.17 23.07
CA VAL A 298 -14.83 9.42 22.21
C VAL A 298 -15.55 8.74 21.07
#